data_2525fdbc06e60bbd73ab05185ac830fa
#
_entry.id   2525fdbc06e60bbd73ab05185ac830fa
#
_cell.length_a   1.000
_cell.length_b   1.000
_cell.length_c   1.000
_cell.angle_alpha   90.00
_cell.angle_beta   90.00
_cell.angle_gamma   90.00
#
_symmetry.space_group_name_H-M   'P 1'
#
loop_
_entity.id
_entity.type
_entity.pdbx_description
1 polymer ?
#
loop_
_entity_poly.entity_id
_entity_poly.type
_entity_poly.pdbx_seq_one_letter_code
_entity_poly.pdbx_strand_id
1 'polypeptide(L)'
;SLSSLPACLSCERRLESLQDLSHPQDAYIFGNLSNLYADPDGIAFFVRNLSKDYKGVPPALQHLGTISFRGEISGYFTDLVTYGEVRTDIGTVKTDVKFSSDKEKGYFSYSGAVKTAEFELGKLLANDKFGKVTFNMDVKGSHYAKRYPSVTMKGLVASIDYSDYTYENITLDGEYKQANSENF
;
A
#
# COMPACT_ATOMS: atom_id res chain seq x y z
N SER A 1 22.73 16.65 6.04
CA SER A 1 23.52 15.46 6.39
C SER A 1 22.62 14.24 6.21
N LEU A 2 22.90 13.44 5.16
CA LEU A 2 22.15 12.22 4.74
C LEU A 2 22.37 11.01 5.69
N SER A 3 22.85 11.24 6.90
CA SER A 3 23.26 10.19 7.84
C SER A 3 22.18 9.71 8.81
N SER A 4 20.91 10.10 8.63
CA SER A 4 19.82 9.74 9.55
C SER A 4 18.67 8.94 8.89
N LEU A 5 18.89 8.32 7.74
CA LEU A 5 17.96 7.33 7.24
C LEU A 5 18.15 6.02 8.03
N PRO A 6 17.08 5.41 8.55
CA PRO A 6 17.20 4.15 9.27
C PRO A 6 17.80 3.08 8.35
N ALA A 7 18.63 2.21 8.94
CA ALA A 7 19.44 1.19 8.26
C ALA A 7 18.62 0.13 7.45
N CYS A 8 17.31 0.19 7.51
CA CYS A 8 16.38 -0.76 6.90
C CYS A 8 15.86 -0.35 5.51
N LEU A 9 16.29 0.78 4.96
CA LEU A 9 16.00 1.18 3.58
C LEU A 9 17.28 1.10 2.75
N SER A 10 17.54 -0.05 2.13
CA SER A 10 18.61 -0.16 1.12
C SER A 10 18.02 0.05 -0.27
N CYS A 11 18.46 1.09 -0.95
CA CYS A 11 18.08 1.41 -2.33
C CYS A 11 19.26 1.16 -3.26
N GLU A 12 19.17 0.17 -4.13
CA GLU A 12 20.05 0.03 -5.29
C GLU A 12 19.52 0.91 -6.43
N ARG A 13 20.26 1.85 -6.80
CA ARG A 13 20.04 3.22 -7.25
C ARG A 13 19.66 3.43 -8.72
N ARG A 14 18.67 4.30 -9.01
CA ARG A 14 18.89 5.53 -9.78
C ARG A 14 17.80 6.56 -9.43
N LEU A 15 18.08 7.48 -8.50
CA LEU A 15 17.30 8.71 -8.31
C LEU A 15 17.87 9.75 -9.30
N GLU A 16 17.13 10.10 -10.33
CA GLU A 16 17.62 11.00 -11.38
C GLU A 16 17.36 12.49 -11.11
N SER A 17 16.53 12.85 -10.14
CA SER A 17 16.34 14.24 -9.73
C SER A 17 15.75 14.37 -8.34
N LEU A 18 16.49 14.97 -7.42
CA LEU A 18 16.00 15.58 -6.19
C LEU A 18 16.25 17.08 -6.31
N GLN A 19 15.25 17.83 -6.73
CA GLN A 19 15.29 19.28 -6.69
C GLN A 19 14.75 19.75 -5.35
N ASP A 20 15.57 20.53 -4.64
CA ASP A 20 15.30 21.30 -3.42
C ASP A 20 14.79 20.52 -2.20
N LEU A 21 15.73 20.09 -1.35
CA LEU A 21 15.47 19.41 -0.05
C LEU A 21 15.11 20.38 1.08
N SER A 22 15.07 21.69 0.84
CA SER A 22 14.72 22.68 1.86
C SER A 22 13.22 22.66 2.18
N HIS A 23 12.38 22.24 1.24
CA HIS A 23 10.94 22.06 1.42
C HIS A 23 10.52 20.69 0.84
N PRO A 24 10.62 19.61 1.61
CA PRO A 24 10.35 18.23 1.13
C PRO A 24 8.96 18.04 0.52
N GLN A 25 7.99 18.85 0.92
CA GLN A 25 6.63 18.82 0.38
C GLN A 25 6.53 19.32 -1.07
N ASP A 26 7.47 20.13 -1.50
CA ASP A 26 7.53 20.72 -2.85
C ASP A 26 8.53 19.98 -3.75
N ALA A 27 9.20 18.96 -3.22
CA ALA A 27 10.15 18.16 -3.98
C ALA A 27 9.42 17.20 -4.92
N TYR A 28 9.75 17.29 -6.22
CA TYR A 28 9.33 16.31 -7.20
C TYR A 28 10.29 15.13 -7.20
N ILE A 29 9.75 13.94 -7.07
CA ILE A 29 10.49 12.68 -7.11
C ILE A 29 10.22 12.01 -8.45
N PHE A 30 11.28 11.61 -9.12
CA PHE A 30 11.24 10.67 -10.22
C PHE A 30 12.34 9.63 -10.01
N GLY A 31 11.95 8.37 -9.99
CA GLY A 31 12.92 7.30 -9.79
C GLY A 31 12.45 5.98 -10.36
N ASN A 32 13.36 5.30 -11.05
CA ASN A 32 13.21 3.90 -11.39
C ASN A 32 13.98 3.08 -10.35
N LEU A 33 13.23 2.32 -9.56
CA LEU A 33 13.74 1.54 -8.45
C LEU A 33 13.91 0.08 -8.89
N SER A 34 15.13 -0.38 -8.97
CA SER A 34 15.41 -1.79 -9.28
C SER A 34 15.08 -2.72 -8.11
N ASN A 35 15.31 -2.25 -6.89
CA ASN A 35 14.96 -2.93 -5.64
C ASN A 35 14.96 -1.92 -4.49
N LEU A 36 13.79 -1.71 -3.89
CA LEU A 36 13.64 -0.97 -2.65
C LEU A 36 13.17 -1.96 -1.58
N TYR A 37 14.00 -2.23 -0.60
CA TYR A 37 13.66 -3.11 0.51
C TYR A 37 13.15 -2.31 1.70
N ALA A 38 12.07 -2.79 2.29
CA ALA A 38 11.54 -2.28 3.54
C ALA A 38 11.12 -3.46 4.43
N ASP A 39 11.52 -3.40 5.68
CA ASP A 39 10.96 -4.22 6.73
C ASP A 39 9.71 -3.54 7.34
N PRO A 40 8.97 -4.18 8.25
CA PRO A 40 7.81 -3.60 8.90
C PRO A 40 8.10 -2.25 9.59
N ASP A 41 9.32 -2.06 10.13
CA ASP A 41 9.72 -0.80 10.79
C ASP A 41 9.95 0.32 9.77
N GLY A 42 10.54 0.00 8.62
CA GLY A 42 10.68 0.93 7.50
C GLY A 42 9.34 1.38 6.92
N ILE A 43 8.38 0.47 6.83
CA ILE A 43 7.01 0.80 6.43
C ILE A 43 6.35 1.72 7.46
N ALA A 44 6.49 1.39 8.76
CA ALA A 44 5.97 2.21 9.85
C ALA A 44 6.54 3.63 9.82
N PHE A 45 7.85 3.75 9.56
CA PHE A 45 8.51 5.04 9.40
C PHE A 45 7.93 5.84 8.22
N PHE A 46 7.74 5.21 7.07
CA PHE A 46 7.18 5.85 5.88
C PHE A 46 5.74 6.33 6.11
N VAL A 47 4.88 5.46 6.64
CA VAL A 47 3.46 5.79 6.93
C VAL A 47 3.34 6.90 7.98
N ARG A 48 4.20 6.89 9.01
CA ARG A 48 4.25 7.96 10.04
C ARG A 48 4.57 9.32 9.44
N ASN A 49 5.43 9.36 8.42
CA ASN A 49 5.80 10.61 7.75
C ASN A 49 4.74 11.09 6.75
N LEU A 50 3.88 10.20 6.26
CA LEU A 50 2.76 10.54 5.38
C LEU A 50 1.52 11.02 6.14
N SER A 51 1.29 10.57 7.36
CA SER A 51 0.08 10.89 8.13
C SER A 51 0.41 11.40 9.53
N LYS A 52 -0.19 12.54 9.92
CA LYS A 52 -0.07 13.08 11.28
C LYS A 52 -0.83 12.22 12.32
N ASP A 53 -1.89 11.53 11.90
CA ASP A 53 -2.76 10.73 12.76
C ASP A 53 -2.39 9.23 12.73
N TYR A 54 -1.09 8.96 12.60
CA TYR A 54 -0.57 7.60 12.59
C TYR A 54 -0.92 6.84 13.87
N LYS A 55 -1.81 5.85 13.77
CA LYS A 55 -2.22 4.95 14.87
C LYS A 55 -1.46 3.62 14.90
N GLY A 56 -0.39 3.50 14.15
CA GLY A 56 0.38 2.26 13.98
C GLY A 56 0.15 1.59 12.61
N VAL A 57 1.05 0.68 12.26
CA VAL A 57 0.90 -0.18 11.08
C VAL A 57 -0.26 -1.13 11.33
N PRO A 58 -1.23 -1.25 10.41
CA PRO A 58 -2.26 -2.28 10.54
C PRO A 58 -1.63 -3.66 10.78
N PRO A 59 -2.16 -4.46 11.72
CA PRO A 59 -1.57 -5.77 12.04
C PRO A 59 -1.36 -6.66 10.81
N ALA A 60 -2.26 -6.59 9.84
CA ALA A 60 -2.17 -7.33 8.59
C ALA A 60 -0.87 -7.04 7.81
N LEU A 61 -0.34 -5.81 7.85
CA LEU A 61 0.91 -5.47 7.16
C LEU A 61 2.14 -6.09 7.82
N GLN A 62 2.07 -6.47 9.10
CA GLN A 62 3.15 -7.19 9.78
C GLN A 62 3.30 -8.61 9.24
N HIS A 63 2.23 -9.21 8.72
CA HIS A 63 2.23 -10.54 8.13
C HIS A 63 2.83 -10.58 6.71
N LEU A 64 3.07 -9.43 6.10
CA LEU A 64 3.73 -9.36 4.78
C LEU A 64 5.20 -9.77 4.82
N GLY A 65 5.84 -9.72 6.00
CA GLY A 65 7.27 -9.99 6.15
C GLY A 65 8.13 -8.94 5.47
N THR A 66 9.19 -9.37 4.81
CA THR A 66 10.06 -8.48 4.05
C THR A 66 9.35 -8.02 2.78
N ILE A 67 9.35 -6.71 2.55
CA ILE A 67 8.75 -6.10 1.35
C ILE A 67 9.88 -5.60 0.45
N SER A 68 9.81 -5.94 -0.83
CA SER A 68 10.63 -5.31 -1.85
C SER A 68 9.77 -4.72 -2.96
N PHE A 69 10.08 -3.50 -3.36
CA PHE A 69 9.43 -2.82 -4.47
C PHE A 69 10.39 -2.69 -5.66
N ARG A 70 9.89 -3.00 -6.83
CA ARG A 70 10.56 -2.78 -8.11
C ARG A 70 9.62 -2.08 -9.07
N GLY A 71 10.03 -0.91 -9.57
CA GLY A 71 9.18 -0.14 -10.46
C GLY A 71 9.54 1.33 -10.50
N GLU A 72 8.59 2.13 -10.93
CA GLU A 72 8.73 3.58 -11.04
C GLU A 72 7.92 4.29 -9.97
N ILE A 73 8.51 5.36 -9.44
CA ILE A 73 7.84 6.29 -8.54
C ILE A 73 8.01 7.68 -9.15
N SER A 74 6.91 8.41 -9.30
CA SER A 74 6.94 9.77 -9.82
C SER A 74 5.89 10.66 -9.15
N GLY A 75 6.19 11.94 -8.98
CA GLY A 75 5.29 12.94 -8.43
C GLY A 75 5.86 13.71 -7.26
N TYR A 76 4.99 14.49 -6.62
CA TYR A 76 5.28 15.17 -5.37
C TYR A 76 4.96 14.28 -4.19
N PHE A 77 5.57 14.52 -3.02
CA PHE A 77 5.22 13.77 -1.80
C PHE A 77 3.73 13.83 -1.43
N THR A 78 3.06 14.89 -1.89
CA THR A 78 1.62 15.07 -1.69
C THR A 78 0.77 14.43 -2.78
N ASP A 79 1.36 14.05 -3.90
CA ASP A 79 0.67 13.48 -5.07
C ASP A 79 1.62 12.55 -5.84
N LEU A 80 1.69 11.30 -5.41
CA LEU A 80 2.67 10.31 -5.85
C LEU A 80 2.01 9.22 -6.68
N VAL A 81 2.63 8.87 -7.80
CA VAL A 81 2.23 7.73 -8.64
C VAL A 81 3.28 6.64 -8.53
N THR A 82 2.83 5.42 -8.31
CA THR A 82 3.70 4.23 -8.27
C THR A 82 3.23 3.22 -9.30
N TYR A 83 4.14 2.76 -10.13
CA TYR A 83 3.90 1.67 -11.06
C TYR A 83 4.96 0.61 -10.89
N GLY A 84 4.57 -0.61 -10.54
CA GLY A 84 5.56 -1.66 -10.32
C GLY A 84 5.04 -2.90 -9.62
N GLU A 85 5.98 -3.63 -9.03
CA GLU A 85 5.77 -4.90 -8.38
C GLU A 85 6.25 -4.83 -6.94
N VAL A 86 5.37 -5.17 -6.02
CA VAL A 86 5.66 -5.37 -4.60
C VAL A 86 5.76 -6.86 -4.34
N ARG A 87 6.93 -7.32 -3.91
CA ARG A 87 7.15 -8.70 -3.47
C ARG A 87 7.17 -8.76 -1.96
N THR A 88 6.51 -9.74 -1.42
CA THR A 88 6.41 -10.01 0.02
C THR A 88 6.68 -11.49 0.29
N ASP A 89 6.84 -11.86 1.57
CA ASP A 89 7.02 -13.26 1.95
C ASP A 89 5.77 -14.13 1.67
N ILE A 90 4.61 -13.51 1.43
CA ILE A 90 3.33 -14.18 1.21
C ILE A 90 2.79 -14.02 -0.22
N GLY A 91 3.56 -13.43 -1.11
CA GLY A 91 3.20 -13.30 -2.52
C GLY A 91 3.61 -11.99 -3.16
N THR A 92 3.28 -11.86 -4.43
CA THR A 92 3.65 -10.70 -5.26
C THR A 92 2.41 -9.96 -5.71
N VAL A 93 2.45 -8.63 -5.61
CA VAL A 93 1.37 -7.73 -6.01
C VAL A 93 1.90 -6.74 -7.04
N LYS A 94 1.26 -6.67 -8.19
CA LYS A 94 1.50 -5.63 -9.19
C LYS A 94 0.59 -4.45 -8.89
N THR A 95 1.14 -3.25 -8.92
CA THR A 95 0.45 -2.02 -8.56
C THR A 95 0.60 -0.97 -9.64
N ASP A 96 -0.49 -0.25 -9.88
CA ASP A 96 -0.53 1.01 -10.63
C ASP A 96 -1.42 1.93 -9.81
N VAL A 97 -0.82 2.60 -8.82
CA VAL A 97 -1.58 3.30 -7.78
C VAL A 97 -1.07 4.73 -7.63
N LYS A 98 -2.02 5.64 -7.61
CA LYS A 98 -1.82 7.03 -7.26
C LYS A 98 -2.17 7.24 -5.78
N PHE A 99 -1.29 7.94 -5.08
CA PHE A 99 -1.48 8.40 -3.71
C PHE A 99 -1.60 9.91 -3.69
N SER A 100 -2.51 10.45 -2.91
CA SER A 100 -2.63 11.89 -2.66
C SER A 100 -2.78 12.15 -1.18
N SER A 101 -2.09 13.15 -0.67
CA SER A 101 -2.15 13.53 0.74
C SER A 101 -2.17 15.05 0.93
N ASP A 102 -2.92 15.51 1.93
CA ASP A 102 -2.92 16.88 2.41
C ASP A 102 -2.75 16.86 3.93
N LYS A 103 -1.55 17.17 4.39
CA LYS A 103 -1.20 17.09 5.82
C LYS A 103 -1.95 18.13 6.66
N GLU A 104 -2.31 19.28 6.08
CA GLU A 104 -3.03 20.34 6.82
C GLU A 104 -4.47 19.93 7.09
N LYS A 105 -5.10 19.26 6.12
CA LYS A 105 -6.46 18.74 6.23
C LYS A 105 -6.53 17.34 6.84
N GLY A 106 -5.37 16.70 7.11
CA GLY A 106 -5.33 15.29 7.56
C GLY A 106 -6.00 14.35 6.55
N TYR A 107 -5.80 14.60 5.26
CA TYR A 107 -6.38 13.83 4.18
C TYR A 107 -5.33 12.93 3.54
N PHE A 108 -5.73 11.71 3.28
CA PHE A 108 -4.97 10.74 2.49
C PHE A 108 -5.93 9.97 1.59
N SER A 109 -5.56 9.78 0.34
CA SER A 109 -6.31 8.93 -0.59
C SER A 109 -5.38 8.12 -1.48
N TYR A 110 -5.90 7.02 -1.96
CA TYR A 110 -5.24 6.20 -2.97
C TYR A 110 -6.27 5.70 -3.96
N SER A 111 -5.84 5.54 -5.21
CA SER A 111 -6.67 4.97 -6.26
C SER A 111 -5.80 4.32 -7.33
N GLY A 112 -6.26 3.22 -7.90
CA GLY A 112 -5.56 2.55 -9.00
C GLY A 112 -5.83 1.06 -9.05
N ALA A 113 -5.04 0.37 -9.89
CA ALA A 113 -5.18 -1.05 -10.13
C ALA A 113 -4.20 -1.86 -9.27
N VAL A 114 -4.71 -2.96 -8.73
CA VAL A 114 -3.93 -3.94 -7.95
C VAL A 114 -4.21 -5.33 -8.50
N LYS A 115 -3.13 -6.06 -8.80
CA LYS A 115 -3.23 -7.41 -9.36
C LYS A 115 -2.28 -8.36 -8.65
N THR A 116 -2.77 -9.55 -8.35
CA THR A 116 -1.94 -10.62 -7.78
C THR A 116 -2.30 -11.97 -8.35
N ALA A 117 -1.37 -12.92 -8.24
CA ALA A 117 -1.57 -14.33 -8.54
C ALA A 117 -1.07 -15.16 -7.36
N GLU A 118 -1.90 -16.12 -6.91
CA GLU A 118 -1.59 -17.04 -5.82
C GLU A 118 -1.06 -16.39 -4.53
N PHE A 119 -1.60 -15.22 -4.17
CA PHE A 119 -1.24 -14.52 -2.95
C PHE A 119 -1.83 -15.23 -1.72
N GLU A 120 -1.03 -15.48 -0.69
CA GLU A 120 -1.44 -16.21 0.50
C GLU A 120 -2.30 -15.35 1.45
N LEU A 121 -3.58 -15.22 1.09
CA LEU A 121 -4.55 -14.38 1.80
C LEU A 121 -4.75 -14.84 3.25
N GLY A 122 -4.73 -16.15 3.49
CA GLY A 122 -4.86 -16.71 4.84
C GLY A 122 -3.76 -16.23 5.78
N LYS A 123 -2.52 -16.17 5.30
CA LYS A 123 -1.40 -15.62 6.09
C LYS A 123 -1.57 -14.13 6.37
N LEU A 124 -2.03 -13.34 5.38
CA LEU A 124 -2.30 -11.92 5.56
C LEU A 124 -3.34 -11.66 6.65
N LEU A 125 -4.43 -12.44 6.63
CA LEU A 125 -5.56 -12.28 7.54
C LEU A 125 -5.39 -13.03 8.86
N ALA A 126 -4.30 -13.81 9.03
CA ALA A 126 -4.11 -14.76 10.12
C ALA A 126 -5.34 -15.67 10.34
N ASN A 127 -5.88 -16.21 9.24
CA ASN A 127 -7.08 -17.01 9.22
C ASN A 127 -6.93 -18.20 8.28
N ASP A 128 -6.81 -19.39 8.85
CA ASP A 128 -6.55 -20.66 8.14
C ASP A 128 -7.68 -21.11 7.22
N LYS A 129 -8.87 -20.49 7.31
CA LYS A 129 -9.97 -20.77 6.39
C LYS A 129 -9.72 -20.21 4.99
N PHE A 130 -8.88 -19.19 4.87
CA PHE A 130 -8.48 -18.64 3.58
C PHE A 130 -7.16 -19.27 3.14
N GLY A 131 -7.08 -19.65 1.88
CA GLY A 131 -5.86 -20.08 1.22
C GLY A 131 -5.33 -18.96 0.30
N LYS A 132 -5.04 -19.35 -0.94
CA LYS A 132 -4.52 -18.44 -1.96
C LYS A 132 -5.63 -17.66 -2.64
N VAL A 133 -5.27 -16.49 -3.15
CA VAL A 133 -6.17 -15.65 -3.95
C VAL A 133 -5.45 -15.13 -5.20
N THR A 134 -6.17 -15.12 -6.31
CA THR A 134 -5.76 -14.50 -7.58
C THR A 134 -6.81 -13.47 -7.97
N PHE A 135 -6.43 -12.19 -8.10
CA PHE A 135 -7.37 -11.15 -8.46
C PHE A 135 -6.76 -10.04 -9.33
N ASN A 136 -7.64 -9.30 -9.99
CA ASN A 136 -7.34 -8.04 -10.67
C ASN A 136 -8.46 -7.05 -10.31
N MET A 137 -8.12 -6.01 -9.54
CA MET A 137 -9.08 -5.08 -8.98
C MET A 137 -8.63 -3.65 -9.11
N ASP A 138 -9.58 -2.75 -9.36
CA ASP A 138 -9.45 -1.33 -9.10
C ASP A 138 -9.80 -1.06 -7.64
N VAL A 139 -8.92 -0.36 -6.97
CA VAL A 139 -9.08 0.03 -5.56
C VAL A 139 -9.11 1.55 -5.45
N LYS A 140 -9.99 2.05 -4.59
CA LYS A 140 -10.04 3.47 -4.25
C LYS A 140 -10.34 3.60 -2.77
N GLY A 141 -9.48 4.31 -2.07
CA GLY A 141 -9.67 4.55 -0.65
C GLY A 141 -9.37 5.98 -0.27
N SER A 142 -9.97 6.42 0.81
CA SER A 142 -9.69 7.72 1.40
C SER A 142 -9.82 7.68 2.91
N HIS A 143 -9.02 8.47 3.57
CA HIS A 143 -9.05 8.71 5.00
C HIS A 143 -8.97 10.21 5.28
N TYR A 144 -9.82 10.68 6.19
CA TYR A 144 -9.78 12.03 6.74
C TYR A 144 -9.55 11.94 8.25
N ALA A 145 -8.79 12.85 8.84
CA ALA A 145 -8.46 12.84 10.27
C ALA A 145 -9.67 12.73 11.22
N LYS A 146 -10.85 13.16 10.77
CA LYS A 146 -12.10 13.16 11.54
C LYS A 146 -13.18 12.24 10.97
N ARG A 147 -12.87 11.43 9.97
CA ARG A 147 -13.82 10.51 9.32
C ARG A 147 -13.22 9.11 9.23
N TYR A 148 -14.09 8.12 9.25
CA TYR A 148 -13.67 6.74 9.07
C TYR A 148 -13.16 6.49 7.65
N PRO A 149 -12.17 5.60 7.51
CA PRO A 149 -11.68 5.21 6.20
C PRO A 149 -12.80 4.58 5.37
N SER A 150 -12.84 4.94 4.10
CA SER A 150 -13.67 4.27 3.10
C SER A 150 -12.78 3.60 2.06
N VAL A 151 -13.15 2.39 1.65
CA VAL A 151 -12.45 1.64 0.61
C VAL A 151 -13.49 1.09 -0.35
N THR A 152 -13.32 1.36 -1.63
CA THR A 152 -14.09 0.76 -2.72
C THR A 152 -13.18 -0.18 -3.48
N MET A 153 -13.69 -1.36 -3.80
CA MET A 153 -13.00 -2.38 -4.59
C MET A 153 -13.91 -2.86 -5.69
N LYS A 154 -13.41 -2.88 -6.93
CA LYS A 154 -14.15 -3.34 -8.08
C LYS A 154 -13.25 -4.14 -9.02
N GLY A 155 -13.68 -5.32 -9.41
CA GLY A 155 -12.91 -6.14 -10.32
C GLY A 155 -13.27 -7.61 -10.29
N LEU A 156 -12.31 -8.45 -10.70
CA LEU A 156 -12.45 -9.88 -10.81
C LEU A 156 -11.52 -10.59 -9.82
N VAL A 157 -12.09 -11.45 -9.00
CA VAL A 157 -11.38 -12.52 -8.30
C VAL A 157 -11.40 -13.75 -9.20
N ALA A 158 -10.25 -14.05 -9.84
CA ALA A 158 -10.15 -15.19 -10.73
C ALA A 158 -10.25 -16.51 -9.95
N SER A 159 -9.62 -16.57 -8.77
CA SER A 159 -9.76 -17.70 -7.85
C SER A 159 -9.52 -17.27 -6.41
N ILE A 160 -10.18 -17.93 -5.47
CA ILE A 160 -9.96 -17.79 -4.04
C ILE A 160 -10.24 -19.13 -3.35
N ASP A 161 -9.29 -19.57 -2.53
CA ASP A 161 -9.46 -20.75 -1.69
C ASP A 161 -10.09 -20.35 -0.36
N TYR A 162 -11.19 -21.03 0.02
CA TYR A 162 -11.87 -20.84 1.28
C TYR A 162 -12.46 -22.16 1.80
N SER A 163 -12.05 -22.58 3.01
CA SER A 163 -12.54 -23.77 3.71
C SER A 163 -12.54 -25.04 2.84
N ASP A 164 -11.38 -25.34 2.22
CA ASP A 164 -11.12 -26.49 1.36
C ASP A 164 -11.82 -26.46 -0.03
N TYR A 165 -12.46 -25.34 -0.37
CA TYR A 165 -13.06 -25.14 -1.69
C TYR A 165 -12.36 -23.99 -2.42
N THR A 166 -12.16 -24.15 -3.73
CA THR A 166 -11.72 -23.06 -4.61
C THR A 166 -12.92 -22.48 -5.34
N TYR A 167 -13.14 -21.21 -5.15
CA TYR A 167 -14.14 -20.42 -5.86
C TYR A 167 -13.47 -19.64 -6.99
N GLU A 168 -14.12 -19.59 -8.14
CA GLU A 168 -13.55 -18.99 -9.36
C GLU A 168 -14.52 -17.96 -9.98
N ASN A 169 -13.93 -17.00 -10.71
CA ASN A 169 -14.65 -16.03 -11.54
C ASN A 169 -15.68 -15.18 -10.76
N ILE A 170 -15.29 -14.70 -9.59
CA ILE A 170 -16.15 -13.85 -8.74
C ILE A 170 -15.97 -12.39 -9.16
N THR A 171 -17.02 -11.77 -9.65
CA THR A 171 -17.04 -10.31 -9.83
C THR A 171 -17.31 -9.64 -8.49
N LEU A 172 -16.41 -8.75 -8.07
CA LEU A 172 -16.54 -7.95 -6.86
C LEU A 172 -16.84 -6.50 -7.23
N ASP A 173 -17.87 -5.95 -6.63
CA ASP A 173 -18.18 -4.52 -6.63
C ASP A 173 -18.66 -4.17 -5.22
N GLY A 174 -17.76 -3.64 -4.40
CA GLY A 174 -18.00 -3.47 -2.98
C GLY A 174 -17.42 -2.17 -2.42
N GLU A 175 -18.09 -1.63 -1.42
CA GLU A 175 -17.64 -0.51 -0.63
C GLU A 175 -17.59 -0.91 0.85
N TYR A 176 -16.44 -0.70 1.48
CA TYR A 176 -16.27 -0.82 2.92
C TYR A 176 -16.21 0.57 3.54
N LYS A 177 -17.09 0.83 4.50
CA LYS A 177 -17.05 2.01 5.38
C LYS A 177 -17.06 1.53 6.81
N GLN A 178 -16.12 1.98 7.60
CA GLN A 178 -16.14 1.71 9.03
C GLN A 178 -17.25 2.57 9.66
N ALA A 179 -18.25 1.93 10.27
CA ALA A 179 -19.31 2.64 10.98
C ALA A 179 -18.84 3.09 12.37
N ASN A 180 -19.35 4.23 12.85
CA ASN A 180 -19.16 4.65 14.23
C ASN A 180 -19.81 3.64 15.19
N SER A 181 -19.02 3.10 16.11
CA SER A 181 -19.53 2.32 17.24
C SER A 181 -20.01 3.20 18.41
N GLU A 182 -20.23 4.50 18.19
CA GLU A 182 -20.71 5.44 19.22
C GLU A 182 -22.18 5.78 19.02
N ASN A 183 -23.07 4.79 18.99
CA ASN A 183 -24.50 4.98 19.25
C ASN A 183 -25.16 3.62 19.49
N PHE A 184 -24.92 3.06 20.67
CA PHE A 184 -25.89 2.20 21.36
C PHE A 184 -25.69 2.34 22.87
#